data_b7b25c41493890d522720043d81e51ef
#
_entry.id   b7b25c41493890d522720043d81e51ef
#
_cell.length_a   1.000
_cell.length_b   1.000
_cell.length_c   1.000
_cell.angle_alpha   90.00
_cell.angle_beta   90.00
_cell.angle_gamma   90.00
#
_symmetry.space_group_name_H-M   'P 1'
#
loop_
_entity.id
_entity.type
_entity.pdbx_description
1 polymer ?
#
loop_
_entity_poly.entity_id
_entity_poly.type
_entity_poly.pdbx_seq_one_letter_code
_entity_poly.pdbx_strand_id
1 'polypeptide(L)'
;MNTNAKIMGWMMDEFSKIKGQFEPGFVTGKPICLGGSLGRNAATGRGVMVAAGEAIKALGIKPKQATCAVQGFGNVGSWTAKLIHDMGVKIVALSDINGAIHNPKGMNPYDVEKHLQKTGSVVGYKGSKPISNEELLAMDVTILAPCAMELQLTKANAAKVQAKVIVEGANGPTTPDADKILDKKGILVVPDI
;
A
#
# COMPACT_ATOMS: atom_id res chain seq x y z
N MET A 1 2.80 -13.82 -4.59
CA MET A 1 1.85 -13.12 -5.48
C MET A 1 0.98 -14.15 -6.20
N ASN A 2 -0.16 -13.76 -6.76
CA ASN A 2 -1.12 -14.66 -7.45
C ASN A 2 -1.68 -15.81 -6.62
N THR A 3 -1.77 -15.65 -5.31
CA THR A 3 -2.43 -16.59 -4.41
C THR A 3 -3.59 -15.89 -3.69
N ASN A 4 -4.54 -16.67 -3.23
CA ASN A 4 -5.70 -16.19 -2.49
C ASN A 4 -6.10 -17.20 -1.40
N ALA A 5 -7.08 -16.86 -0.59
CA ALA A 5 -7.52 -17.70 0.52
C ALA A 5 -7.94 -19.12 0.07
N LYS A 6 -8.52 -19.28 -1.11
CA LYS A 6 -8.92 -20.58 -1.67
C LYS A 6 -7.69 -21.44 -1.97
N ILE A 7 -6.66 -20.87 -2.59
CA ILE A 7 -5.40 -21.57 -2.87
C ILE A 7 -4.72 -21.98 -1.57
N MET A 8 -4.70 -21.11 -0.54
CA MET A 8 -4.15 -21.45 0.77
C MET A 8 -4.93 -22.61 1.42
N GLY A 9 -6.26 -22.66 1.25
CA GLY A 9 -7.08 -23.78 1.68
C GLY A 9 -6.69 -25.09 0.99
N TRP A 10 -6.48 -25.06 -0.33
CA TRP A 10 -6.04 -26.25 -1.08
C TRP A 10 -4.66 -26.74 -0.65
N MET A 11 -3.72 -25.83 -0.44
CA MET A 11 -2.37 -26.20 0.05
C MET A 11 -2.41 -26.85 1.42
N MET A 12 -3.23 -26.31 2.33
CA MET A 12 -3.42 -26.88 3.67
C MET A 12 -4.07 -28.28 3.59
N ASP A 13 -5.10 -28.45 2.77
CA ASP A 13 -5.81 -29.72 2.59
C ASP A 13 -4.85 -30.80 2.07
N GLU A 14 -4.08 -30.50 1.06
CA GLU A 14 -3.11 -31.45 0.48
C GLU A 14 -2.00 -31.81 1.47
N PHE A 15 -1.45 -30.81 2.18
CA PHE A 15 -0.44 -31.08 3.19
C PHE A 15 -0.99 -31.93 4.36
N SER A 16 -2.22 -31.69 4.78
CA SER A 16 -2.90 -32.49 5.82
C SER A 16 -3.10 -33.94 5.39
N LYS A 17 -3.43 -34.19 4.11
CA LYS A 17 -3.52 -35.55 3.53
C LYS A 17 -2.17 -36.25 3.56
N ILE A 18 -1.09 -35.57 3.14
CA ILE A 18 0.28 -36.13 3.17
C ILE A 18 0.69 -36.49 4.60
N LYS A 19 0.34 -35.65 5.57
CA LYS A 19 0.66 -35.86 6.99
C LYS A 19 -0.27 -36.86 7.69
N GLY A 20 -1.41 -37.17 7.11
CA GLY A 20 -2.44 -38.04 7.73
C GLY A 20 -3.16 -37.41 8.91
N GLN A 21 -3.04 -36.09 9.10
CA GLN A 21 -3.70 -35.33 10.17
C GLN A 21 -3.99 -33.88 9.73
N PHE A 22 -4.96 -33.26 10.39
CA PHE A 22 -5.31 -31.86 10.10
C PHE A 22 -4.21 -30.91 10.56
N GLU A 23 -3.63 -30.14 9.62
CA GLU A 23 -2.47 -29.25 9.85
C GLU A 23 -2.81 -27.78 9.56
N PRO A 24 -3.62 -27.11 10.37
CA PRO A 24 -4.07 -25.74 10.12
C PRO A 24 -2.94 -24.70 10.25
N GLY A 25 -1.83 -25.05 10.89
CA GLY A 25 -0.66 -24.19 11.04
C GLY A 25 0.23 -24.06 9.80
N PHE A 26 0.01 -24.90 8.77
CA PHE A 26 0.90 -24.99 7.62
C PHE A 26 0.98 -23.71 6.79
N VAL A 27 -0.14 -23.00 6.59
CA VAL A 27 -0.21 -21.76 5.81
C VAL A 27 -1.00 -20.68 6.52
N THR A 28 -0.69 -19.42 6.20
CA THR A 28 -1.49 -18.26 6.59
C THR A 28 -2.43 -17.82 5.47
N GLY A 29 -3.41 -16.95 5.79
CA GLY A 29 -4.31 -16.40 4.77
C GLY A 29 -5.38 -17.37 4.24
N LYS A 30 -5.54 -18.54 4.85
CA LYS A 30 -6.62 -19.47 4.54
C LYS A 30 -7.99 -18.94 4.97
N PRO A 31 -9.12 -19.50 4.44
CA PRO A 31 -10.46 -19.12 4.86
C PRO A 31 -10.69 -19.25 6.37
N ILE A 32 -11.54 -18.39 6.94
CA ILE A 32 -11.87 -18.41 8.38
C ILE A 32 -12.45 -19.76 8.80
N CYS A 33 -13.31 -20.35 7.97
CA CYS A 33 -13.90 -21.68 8.22
C CYS A 33 -12.86 -22.82 8.30
N LEU A 34 -11.65 -22.59 7.81
CA LEU A 34 -10.51 -23.50 7.89
C LEU A 34 -9.46 -23.07 8.94
N GLY A 35 -9.84 -22.25 9.91
CA GLY A 35 -8.96 -21.75 10.95
C GLY A 35 -8.15 -20.52 10.55
N GLY A 36 -8.60 -19.75 9.57
CA GLY A 36 -8.03 -18.45 9.20
C GLY A 36 -8.34 -17.38 10.25
N SER A 37 -7.47 -16.36 10.37
CA SER A 37 -7.63 -15.26 11.31
C SER A 37 -8.51 -14.15 10.74
N LEU A 38 -9.41 -13.61 11.56
CA LEU A 38 -10.17 -12.40 11.26
C LEU A 38 -9.23 -11.21 11.04
N GLY A 39 -9.57 -10.35 10.08
CA GLY A 39 -8.82 -9.12 9.79
C GLY A 39 -7.55 -9.31 8.95
N ARG A 40 -7.15 -10.56 8.60
CA ARG A 40 -5.92 -10.81 7.84
C ARG A 40 -5.86 -10.04 6.52
N ASN A 41 -6.97 -9.88 5.81
CA ASN A 41 -7.02 -9.16 4.53
C ASN A 41 -6.59 -7.70 4.65
N ALA A 42 -6.94 -7.05 5.75
CA ALA A 42 -6.60 -5.65 6.02
C ALA A 42 -5.33 -5.47 6.86
N ALA A 43 -4.72 -6.55 7.36
CA ALA A 43 -3.69 -6.48 8.39
C ALA A 43 -2.48 -5.63 7.98
N THR A 44 -1.91 -5.86 6.79
CA THR A 44 -0.77 -5.10 6.29
C THR A 44 -1.12 -3.62 6.08
N GLY A 45 -2.24 -3.33 5.40
CA GLY A 45 -2.70 -1.96 5.20
C GLY A 45 -3.02 -1.24 6.52
N ARG A 46 -3.48 -1.97 7.54
CA ARG A 46 -3.68 -1.43 8.89
C ARG A 46 -2.36 -1.09 9.57
N GLY A 47 -1.34 -1.94 9.43
CA GLY A 47 0.02 -1.66 9.92
C GLY A 47 0.56 -0.38 9.30
N VAL A 48 0.49 -0.26 7.97
CA VAL A 48 0.89 0.97 7.24
C VAL A 48 0.13 2.20 7.74
N MET A 49 -1.17 2.08 7.96
CA MET A 49 -1.99 3.19 8.50
C MET A 49 -1.54 3.61 9.89
N VAL A 50 -1.27 2.67 10.80
CA VAL A 50 -0.80 2.96 12.16
C VAL A 50 0.56 3.65 12.10
N ALA A 51 1.50 3.12 11.33
CA ALA A 51 2.83 3.69 11.13
C ALA A 51 2.75 5.11 10.52
N ALA A 52 1.88 5.31 9.52
CA ALA A 52 1.63 6.62 8.92
C ALA A 52 1.08 7.62 9.95
N GLY A 53 0.16 7.18 10.81
CA GLY A 53 -0.41 8.01 11.88
C GLY A 53 0.65 8.48 12.87
N GLU A 54 1.51 7.60 13.34
CA GLU A 54 2.61 7.97 14.24
C GLU A 54 3.67 8.84 13.54
N ALA A 55 3.98 8.57 12.27
CA ALA A 55 4.91 9.38 11.50
C ALA A 55 4.44 10.83 11.32
N ILE A 56 3.20 11.06 10.90
CA ILE A 56 2.67 12.43 10.75
C ILE A 56 2.54 13.14 12.09
N LYS A 57 2.23 12.41 13.16
CA LYS A 57 2.21 12.94 14.54
C LYS A 57 3.61 13.39 14.98
N ALA A 58 4.65 12.59 14.71
CA ALA A 58 6.04 12.96 14.98
C ALA A 58 6.47 14.22 14.20
N LEU A 59 5.93 14.43 13.00
CA LEU A 59 6.14 15.65 12.20
C LEU A 59 5.24 16.83 12.62
N GLY A 60 4.40 16.68 13.64
CA GLY A 60 3.47 17.72 14.09
C GLY A 60 2.33 18.03 13.10
N ILE A 61 2.04 17.13 12.17
CA ILE A 61 1.05 17.31 11.10
C ILE A 61 -0.28 16.66 11.52
N LYS A 62 -1.37 17.42 11.46
CA LYS A 62 -2.71 16.88 11.71
C LYS A 62 -3.20 16.07 10.49
N PRO A 63 -3.91 14.94 10.68
CA PRO A 63 -4.39 14.11 9.55
C PRO A 63 -5.15 14.91 8.48
N LYS A 64 -6.04 15.81 8.86
CA LYS A 64 -6.82 16.65 7.92
C LYS A 64 -5.98 17.61 7.07
N GLN A 65 -4.74 17.86 7.44
CA GLN A 65 -3.80 18.71 6.71
C GLN A 65 -2.84 17.87 5.83
N ALA A 66 -2.83 16.57 6.05
CA ALA A 66 -1.94 15.65 5.34
C ALA A 66 -2.54 15.20 4.01
N THR A 67 -1.64 14.95 3.06
CA THR A 67 -1.93 14.34 1.76
C THR A 67 -1.16 13.03 1.63
N CYS A 68 -1.73 12.07 0.90
CA CYS A 68 -1.10 10.77 0.68
C CYS A 68 -1.18 10.37 -0.79
N ALA A 69 -0.06 9.86 -1.29
CA ALA A 69 0.05 9.13 -2.55
C ALA A 69 0.34 7.65 -2.25
N VAL A 70 -0.44 6.74 -2.84
CA VAL A 70 -0.26 5.29 -2.65
C VAL A 70 0.09 4.65 -3.99
N GLN A 71 1.27 4.06 -4.07
CA GLN A 71 1.70 3.30 -5.23
C GLN A 71 1.21 1.85 -5.10
N GLY A 72 0.42 1.41 -6.08
CA GLY A 72 -0.22 0.10 -6.06
C GLY A 72 -1.58 0.13 -5.35
N PHE A 73 -2.64 -0.30 -6.05
CA PHE A 73 -4.00 -0.40 -5.49
C PHE A 73 -4.49 -1.87 -5.46
N GLY A 74 -3.54 -2.78 -5.15
CA GLY A 74 -3.81 -4.18 -4.85
C GLY A 74 -4.31 -4.38 -3.42
N ASN A 75 -4.15 -5.59 -2.86
CA ASN A 75 -4.64 -5.87 -1.51
C ASN A 75 -4.06 -4.90 -0.45
N VAL A 76 -2.74 -4.74 -0.40
CA VAL A 76 -2.09 -3.86 0.59
C VAL A 76 -2.48 -2.40 0.35
N GLY A 77 -2.27 -1.90 -0.87
CA GLY A 77 -2.48 -0.48 -1.17
C GLY A 77 -3.94 -0.04 -1.09
N SER A 78 -4.91 -0.88 -1.46
CA SER A 78 -6.33 -0.53 -1.32
C SER A 78 -6.75 -0.39 0.15
N TRP A 79 -6.30 -1.30 1.04
CA TRP A 79 -6.55 -1.18 2.46
C TRP A 79 -5.78 0.00 3.09
N THR A 80 -4.52 0.21 2.69
CA THR A 80 -3.72 1.38 3.09
C THR A 80 -4.46 2.68 2.76
N ALA A 81 -4.90 2.85 1.51
CA ALA A 81 -5.59 4.06 1.07
C ALA A 81 -6.89 4.29 1.83
N LYS A 82 -7.72 3.24 2.02
CA LYS A 82 -8.98 3.33 2.77
C LYS A 82 -8.77 3.73 4.21
N LEU A 83 -7.88 3.03 4.91
CA LEU A 83 -7.67 3.26 6.34
C LEU A 83 -6.98 4.61 6.62
N ILE A 84 -6.07 5.04 5.77
CA ILE A 84 -5.46 6.38 5.83
C ILE A 84 -6.51 7.46 5.53
N HIS A 85 -7.41 7.23 4.57
CA HIS A 85 -8.54 8.13 4.29
C HIS A 85 -9.48 8.25 5.50
N ASP A 86 -9.80 7.14 6.15
CA ASP A 86 -10.68 7.11 7.33
C ASP A 86 -10.07 7.87 8.54
N MET A 87 -8.74 8.00 8.61
CA MET A 87 -8.07 8.88 9.56
C MET A 87 -8.26 10.37 9.24
N GLY A 88 -8.82 10.72 8.08
CA GLY A 88 -9.02 12.08 7.61
C GLY A 88 -7.88 12.62 6.73
N VAL A 89 -6.92 11.80 6.32
CA VAL A 89 -5.87 12.16 5.37
C VAL A 89 -6.43 12.15 3.95
N LYS A 90 -6.06 13.14 3.16
CA LYS A 90 -6.51 13.26 1.77
C LYS A 90 -5.69 12.37 0.84
N ILE A 91 -6.33 11.39 0.20
CA ILE A 91 -5.69 10.55 -0.82
C ILE A 91 -5.71 11.31 -2.15
N VAL A 92 -4.54 11.74 -2.62
CA VAL A 92 -4.42 12.59 -3.82
C VAL A 92 -3.92 11.83 -5.04
N ALA A 93 -3.20 10.73 -4.86
CA ALA A 93 -2.75 9.89 -5.98
C ALA A 93 -2.83 8.41 -5.64
N LEU A 94 -3.16 7.60 -6.63
CA LEU A 94 -3.23 6.14 -6.58
C LEU A 94 -2.68 5.57 -7.88
N SER A 95 -2.07 4.38 -7.82
CA SER A 95 -1.68 3.66 -9.03
C SER A 95 -2.06 2.19 -8.97
N ASP A 96 -2.19 1.58 -10.14
CA ASP A 96 -2.23 0.13 -10.33
C ASP A 96 -1.22 -0.27 -11.42
N ILE A 97 -1.29 -1.51 -11.90
CA ILE A 97 -0.41 -2.02 -12.96
C ILE A 97 -0.60 -1.30 -14.30
N ASN A 98 -1.75 -0.68 -14.54
CA ASN A 98 -2.10 -0.01 -15.79
C ASN A 98 -1.71 1.47 -15.82
N GLY A 99 -1.41 2.07 -14.65
CA GLY A 99 -1.01 3.47 -14.56
C GLY A 99 -1.37 4.12 -13.23
N ALA A 100 -1.19 5.43 -13.17
CA ALA A 100 -1.48 6.21 -11.97
C ALA A 100 -2.47 7.34 -12.28
N ILE A 101 -3.18 7.76 -11.22
CA ILE A 101 -4.16 8.85 -11.26
C ILE A 101 -3.89 9.85 -10.14
N HIS A 102 -4.17 11.12 -10.42
CA HIS A 102 -4.03 12.22 -9.49
C HIS A 102 -5.26 13.10 -9.46
N ASN A 103 -5.69 13.47 -8.24
CA ASN A 103 -6.69 14.51 -7.98
C ASN A 103 -6.26 15.35 -6.77
N PRO A 104 -5.88 16.63 -6.94
CA PRO A 104 -5.43 17.48 -5.83
C PRO A 104 -6.54 17.78 -4.81
N LYS A 105 -7.81 17.63 -5.19
CA LYS A 105 -8.95 17.76 -4.29
C LYS A 105 -9.13 16.52 -3.39
N GLY A 106 -8.43 15.43 -3.71
CA GLY A 106 -8.55 14.12 -3.06
C GLY A 106 -9.56 13.22 -3.75
N MET A 107 -9.42 11.93 -3.48
CA MET A 107 -10.28 10.86 -3.98
C MET A 107 -10.79 10.02 -2.80
N ASN A 108 -12.01 9.48 -2.92
CA ASN A 108 -12.50 8.49 -1.98
C ASN A 108 -12.04 7.09 -2.44
N PRO A 109 -11.15 6.40 -1.71
CA PRO A 109 -10.61 5.12 -2.12
C PRO A 109 -11.67 4.01 -2.25
N TYR A 110 -12.77 4.12 -1.52
CA TYR A 110 -13.91 3.17 -1.65
C TYR A 110 -14.61 3.31 -3.00
N ASP A 111 -14.72 4.53 -3.54
CA ASP A 111 -15.32 4.74 -4.85
C ASP A 111 -14.34 4.39 -5.98
N VAL A 112 -13.04 4.63 -5.77
CA VAL A 112 -11.99 4.14 -6.67
C VAL A 112 -11.99 2.63 -6.76
N GLU A 113 -12.17 1.91 -5.65
CA GLU A 113 -12.29 0.45 -5.65
C GLU A 113 -13.51 -0.04 -6.43
N LYS A 114 -14.67 0.60 -6.29
CA LYS A 114 -15.86 0.29 -7.10
C LYS A 114 -15.60 0.51 -8.60
N HIS A 115 -14.86 1.57 -8.93
CA HIS A 115 -14.44 1.84 -10.30
C HIS A 115 -13.50 0.74 -10.81
N LEU A 116 -12.45 0.39 -10.04
CA LEU A 116 -11.53 -0.70 -10.36
C LEU A 116 -12.27 -2.03 -10.60
N GLN A 117 -13.25 -2.37 -9.74
CA GLN A 117 -14.03 -3.59 -9.89
C GLN A 117 -14.83 -3.64 -11.20
N LYS A 118 -15.25 -2.48 -11.72
CA LYS A 118 -16.03 -2.37 -12.97
C LYS A 118 -15.14 -2.32 -14.22
N THR A 119 -13.98 -1.68 -14.14
CA THR A 119 -13.14 -1.35 -15.30
C THR A 119 -11.85 -2.15 -15.38
N GLY A 120 -11.44 -2.79 -14.27
CA GLY A 120 -10.17 -3.49 -14.16
C GLY A 120 -8.96 -2.57 -13.88
N SER A 121 -9.16 -1.25 -13.71
CA SER A 121 -8.08 -0.30 -13.45
C SER A 121 -8.55 0.90 -12.64
N VAL A 122 -7.61 1.57 -11.94
CA VAL A 122 -7.85 2.89 -11.33
C VAL A 122 -7.87 4.00 -12.39
N VAL A 123 -7.23 3.77 -13.53
CA VAL A 123 -7.16 4.74 -14.64
C VAL A 123 -8.56 5.03 -15.18
N GLY A 124 -8.81 6.31 -15.48
CA GLY A 124 -10.13 6.77 -15.93
C GLY A 124 -11.14 7.03 -14.81
N TYR A 125 -10.73 6.95 -13.53
CA TYR A 125 -11.61 7.34 -12.43
C TYR A 125 -12.05 8.81 -12.56
N LYS A 126 -13.35 9.03 -12.42
CA LYS A 126 -13.98 10.35 -12.63
C LYS A 126 -13.36 11.42 -11.72
N GLY A 127 -12.95 12.53 -12.32
CA GLY A 127 -12.38 13.67 -11.61
C GLY A 127 -10.90 13.58 -11.32
N SER A 128 -10.24 12.50 -11.74
CA SER A 128 -8.78 12.38 -11.71
C SER A 128 -8.15 12.64 -13.09
N LYS A 129 -6.85 12.90 -13.06
CA LYS A 129 -6.00 12.99 -14.27
C LYS A 129 -5.02 11.83 -14.26
N PRO A 130 -4.72 11.22 -15.41
CA PRO A 130 -3.67 10.23 -15.52
C PRO A 130 -2.30 10.90 -15.29
N ILE A 131 -1.42 10.20 -14.59
CA ILE A 131 -0.01 10.56 -14.37
C ILE A 131 0.85 9.33 -14.53
N SER A 132 2.15 9.50 -14.67
CA SER A 132 3.10 8.38 -14.67
C SER A 132 3.38 7.87 -13.24
N ASN A 133 3.97 6.67 -13.13
CA ASN A 133 4.43 6.14 -11.86
C ASN A 133 5.58 6.99 -11.27
N GLU A 134 6.45 7.50 -12.14
CA GLU A 134 7.54 8.40 -11.75
C GLU A 134 7.02 9.71 -11.18
N GLU A 135 5.97 10.28 -11.77
CA GLU A 135 5.32 11.48 -11.25
C GLU A 135 4.66 11.22 -9.89
N LEU A 136 4.03 10.05 -9.70
CA LEU A 136 3.46 9.68 -8.42
C LEU A 136 4.54 9.58 -7.33
N LEU A 137 5.66 8.89 -7.61
CA LEU A 137 6.76 8.72 -6.65
C LEU A 137 7.48 10.03 -6.33
N ALA A 138 7.49 11.00 -7.25
CA ALA A 138 8.11 12.30 -7.08
C ALA A 138 7.17 13.38 -6.51
N MET A 139 5.92 13.02 -6.22
CA MET A 139 4.88 13.98 -5.82
C MET A 139 5.17 14.66 -4.48
N ASP A 140 4.92 15.97 -4.40
CA ASP A 140 4.94 16.70 -3.14
C ASP A 140 3.69 16.36 -2.31
N VAL A 141 3.88 15.42 -1.39
CA VAL A 141 2.83 14.94 -0.48
C VAL A 141 3.37 14.79 0.94
N THR A 142 2.49 14.71 1.90
CA THR A 142 2.90 14.40 3.27
C THR A 142 3.38 12.96 3.37
N ILE A 143 2.61 12.01 2.85
CA ILE A 143 2.87 10.57 2.93
C ILE A 143 2.98 9.99 1.53
N LEU A 144 4.08 9.30 1.25
CA LEU A 144 4.22 8.40 0.12
C LEU A 144 4.19 6.97 0.65
N ALA A 145 3.24 6.16 0.16
CA ALA A 145 3.11 4.75 0.54
C ALA A 145 3.38 3.83 -0.65
N PRO A 146 4.61 3.33 -0.83
CA PRO A 146 4.91 2.32 -1.84
C PRO A 146 4.36 0.96 -1.39
N CYS A 147 3.29 0.51 -2.06
CA CYS A 147 2.54 -0.72 -1.74
C CYS A 147 2.50 -1.71 -2.92
N ALA A 148 3.27 -1.48 -3.98
CA ALA A 148 3.24 -2.29 -5.21
C ALA A 148 4.24 -3.45 -5.16
N MET A 149 5.52 -3.15 -5.32
CA MET A 149 6.59 -4.13 -5.48
C MET A 149 7.87 -3.65 -4.76
N GLU A 150 8.83 -4.55 -4.67
CA GLU A 150 10.20 -4.21 -4.27
C GLU A 150 10.89 -3.24 -5.24
N LEU A 151 11.96 -2.59 -4.78
CA LEU A 151 12.89 -1.79 -5.59
C LEU A 151 12.23 -0.64 -6.37
N GLN A 152 11.23 0.00 -5.79
CA GLN A 152 10.52 1.12 -6.43
C GLN A 152 11.28 2.46 -6.24
N LEU A 153 11.86 2.66 -5.06
CA LEU A 153 12.70 3.81 -4.73
C LEU A 153 14.16 3.38 -4.83
N THR A 154 14.84 3.92 -5.82
CA THR A 154 16.20 3.55 -6.19
C THR A 154 17.09 4.79 -6.23
N LYS A 155 18.41 4.60 -6.35
CA LYS A 155 19.37 5.69 -6.55
C LYS A 155 18.98 6.62 -7.72
N ALA A 156 18.30 6.10 -8.74
CA ALA A 156 17.94 6.86 -9.93
C ALA A 156 16.79 7.86 -9.69
N ASN A 157 15.88 7.58 -8.75
CA ASN A 157 14.68 8.40 -8.53
C ASN A 157 14.59 9.01 -7.13
N ALA A 158 15.32 8.52 -6.14
CA ALA A 158 15.27 9.00 -4.75
C ALA A 158 15.50 10.53 -4.63
N ALA A 159 16.37 11.10 -5.44
CA ALA A 159 16.64 12.54 -5.44
C ALA A 159 15.41 13.38 -5.83
N LYS A 160 14.46 12.80 -6.60
CA LYS A 160 13.24 13.48 -7.06
C LYS A 160 12.09 13.39 -6.06
N VAL A 161 12.15 12.50 -5.07
CA VAL A 161 11.09 12.32 -4.06
C VAL A 161 10.95 13.61 -3.25
N GLN A 162 9.70 14.07 -3.08
CA GLN A 162 9.36 15.30 -2.35
C GLN A 162 8.42 15.02 -1.16
N ALA A 163 8.10 13.77 -0.90
CA ALA A 163 7.30 13.38 0.25
C ALA A 163 8.01 13.74 1.56
N LYS A 164 7.25 14.06 2.60
CA LYS A 164 7.80 14.32 3.94
C LYS A 164 8.11 13.03 4.70
N VAL A 165 7.33 11.99 4.46
CA VAL A 165 7.52 10.66 5.02
C VAL A 165 7.18 9.60 3.97
N ILE A 166 7.96 8.54 3.95
CA ILE A 166 7.68 7.32 3.20
C ILE A 166 7.29 6.26 4.23
N VAL A 167 6.15 5.58 3.99
CA VAL A 167 5.71 4.46 4.83
C VAL A 167 5.57 3.24 3.94
N GLU A 168 6.44 2.28 4.13
CA GLU A 168 6.56 1.11 3.26
C GLU A 168 5.45 0.10 3.53
N GLY A 169 4.77 -0.33 2.47
CA GLY A 169 3.74 -1.36 2.53
C GLY A 169 4.06 -2.56 1.65
N ALA A 170 4.95 -2.41 0.66
CA ALA A 170 5.56 -3.50 -0.08
C ALA A 170 6.83 -3.96 0.63
N ASN A 171 7.28 -5.19 0.37
CA ASN A 171 8.54 -5.71 0.91
C ASN A 171 9.71 -5.05 0.18
N GLY A 172 10.63 -4.40 0.91
CA GLY A 172 11.84 -3.80 0.38
C GLY A 172 11.65 -2.83 -0.80
N PRO A 173 10.70 -1.89 -0.75
CA PRO A 173 10.46 -1.00 -1.89
C PRO A 173 11.57 0.04 -2.04
N THR A 174 12.33 0.35 -0.99
CA THR A 174 13.44 1.30 -0.99
C THR A 174 14.78 0.58 -0.98
N THR A 175 15.64 0.90 -1.93
CA THR A 175 17.00 0.32 -1.95
C THR A 175 17.91 1.01 -0.93
N PRO A 176 18.96 0.33 -0.42
CA PRO A 176 19.90 0.94 0.53
C PRO A 176 20.59 2.21 0.01
N ASP A 177 20.81 2.31 -1.30
CA ASP A 177 21.38 3.53 -1.90
C ASP A 177 20.34 4.67 -2.00
N ALA A 178 19.07 4.34 -2.22
CA ALA A 178 18.00 5.33 -2.16
C ALA A 178 17.83 5.86 -0.74
N ASP A 179 17.85 4.98 0.25
CA ASP A 179 17.70 5.32 1.66
C ASP A 179 18.71 6.38 2.11
N LYS A 180 19.99 6.21 1.75
CA LYS A 180 21.05 7.21 2.01
C LYS A 180 20.77 8.59 1.39
N ILE A 181 20.09 8.62 0.23
CA ILE A 181 19.71 9.88 -0.44
C ILE A 181 18.53 10.52 0.27
N LEU A 182 17.53 9.71 0.65
CA LEU A 182 16.33 10.15 1.35
C LEU A 182 16.67 10.71 2.74
N ASP A 183 17.55 10.02 3.48
CA ASP A 183 18.07 10.47 4.78
C ASP A 183 18.75 11.84 4.68
N LYS A 184 19.65 12.03 3.71
CA LYS A 184 20.29 13.34 3.45
C LYS A 184 19.31 14.45 3.10
N LYS A 185 18.14 14.11 2.58
CA LYS A 185 17.04 15.05 2.29
C LYS A 185 16.16 15.30 3.52
N GLY A 186 16.37 14.62 4.63
CA GLY A 186 15.54 14.68 5.83
C GLY A 186 14.18 14.04 5.66
N ILE A 187 14.02 13.10 4.73
CA ILE A 187 12.79 12.36 4.51
C ILE A 187 12.79 11.15 5.43
N LEU A 188 11.80 11.09 6.32
CA LEU A 188 11.61 9.93 7.21
C LEU A 188 11.15 8.72 6.40
N VAL A 189 11.86 7.61 6.50
CA VAL A 189 11.45 6.32 5.95
C VAL A 189 11.02 5.42 7.11
N VAL A 190 9.76 4.96 7.09
CA VAL A 190 9.25 3.95 8.00
C VAL A 190 9.27 2.62 7.27
N PRO A 191 10.13 1.67 7.69
CA PRO A 191 10.37 0.44 6.95
C PRO A 191 9.18 -0.53 7.02
N ASP A 192 9.23 -1.55 6.16
CA ASP A 192 8.23 -2.61 5.97
C ASP A 192 8.23 -3.72 7.06
N ILE A 193 9.12 -3.64 8.03
CA ILE A 193 9.24 -4.55 9.18
C ILE A 193 8.29 -4.20 10.31
#